data_cf7d40d41ca1e8ea0610c3d8a8933e65
#
_entry.id   cf7d40d41ca1e8ea0610c3d8a8933e65
#
_cell.length_a   1.000
_cell.length_b   1.000
_cell.length_c   1.000
_cell.angle_alpha   90.00
_cell.angle_beta   90.00
_cell.angle_gamma   90.00
#
_symmetry.space_group_name_H-M   'P 1'
#
loop_
_entity.id
_entity.type
_entity.pdbx_description
1 polymer ?
#
loop_
_entity_poly.entity_id
_entity_poly.type
_entity_poly.pdbx_seq_one_letter_code
_entity_poly.pdbx_strand_id
1 'polypeptide(L)'
;MHLIIKKPSSNLITILSLLLSVSLLSACGDSNKTASQDEPSEKLVISVPVEITLLSKGDISSNYTTTAVLEPKEEAFVVPRASGIIENIYVEEGDYVEKGQVLAQIEPRRYHLNLDRAKADLVGVEKELAKINKVYNQKLVSDDTYDKLSAQFESAKATLSLAELDLKEATIVAPISGYIAERNAKVGNLTESFQRARMFHIVQQKELYGIVYLPEKELSKVFKNQQATLLLTALDDTRIKAYVERISPVIDATTGTFKVTLRVPNTNNQLKSGMFAEVQLNYDTHKNSLLLARKSLIAIDDSINVFVVENGIASKQNISIGYQQGELVEVISGLTGNEQVVITGHQNLRDQAPVEIISTETALVDITETPVKG
;
A
#
# COMPACT_ATOMS: atom_id res chain seq x y z
N MET A 1 50.00 -6.62 13.02
CA MET A 1 50.56 -6.33 14.35
C MET A 1 49.86 -7.24 15.34
N HIS A 2 50.61 -8.23 15.73
CA HIS A 2 50.36 -9.28 16.71
C HIS A 2 49.82 -8.74 18.04
N LEU A 3 48.88 -9.41 18.68
CA LEU A 3 49.12 -9.91 20.04
C LEU A 3 48.10 -10.99 20.38
N ILE A 4 48.64 -12.15 20.54
CA ILE A 4 48.27 -13.37 21.24
C ILE A 4 48.47 -13.14 22.74
N ILE A 5 47.57 -13.65 23.61
CA ILE A 5 47.85 -14.12 24.99
C ILE A 5 46.59 -14.92 25.38
N LYS A 6 46.58 -16.27 25.43
CA LYS A 6 47.22 -17.28 26.28
C LYS A 6 46.41 -17.57 27.56
N LYS A 7 45.85 -18.82 27.58
CA LYS A 7 45.38 -19.58 28.77
C LYS A 7 46.47 -19.77 29.81
N PRO A 8 46.13 -20.09 31.03
CA PRO A 8 46.43 -21.42 31.61
C PRO A 8 45.27 -21.99 32.46
N SER A 9 44.91 -23.21 32.41
CA SER A 9 45.33 -24.56 32.84
C SER A 9 45.75 -24.71 34.30
N SER A 10 45.19 -25.74 34.86
CA SER A 10 45.68 -26.74 35.80
C SER A 10 45.13 -26.65 37.21
N ASN A 11 44.41 -27.72 37.55
CA ASN A 11 44.90 -28.88 38.32
C ASN A 11 44.98 -28.60 39.82
N LEU A 12 44.39 -29.41 40.59
CA LEU A 12 44.72 -30.71 41.15
C LEU A 12 44.43 -30.73 42.65
N ILE A 13 44.11 -31.94 43.14
CA ILE A 13 44.50 -32.51 44.47
C ILE A 13 43.43 -32.35 45.53
N THR A 14 42.85 -33.38 45.88
CA THR A 14 42.98 -34.75 46.44
C THR A 14 42.37 -34.83 47.80
N ILE A 15 41.52 -35.86 48.00
CA ILE A 15 41.71 -37.04 48.85
C ILE A 15 41.60 -36.83 50.36
N LEU A 16 40.85 -37.77 50.91
CA LEU A 16 41.08 -38.47 52.20
C LEU A 16 39.98 -38.25 53.23
N SER A 17 39.32 -39.23 53.44
CA SER A 17 39.29 -40.44 54.34
C SER A 17 38.26 -40.28 55.38
N LEU A 18 37.47 -41.21 55.52
CA LEU A 18 37.51 -42.59 56.08
C LEU A 18 37.05 -42.65 57.54
N LEU A 19 36.20 -43.62 57.76
CA LEU A 19 35.99 -44.36 58.96
C LEU A 19 35.04 -43.81 60.02
N LEU A 20 34.05 -44.53 60.20
CA LEU A 20 33.78 -45.69 61.15
C LEU A 20 32.98 -45.25 62.38
N SER A 21 31.82 -45.73 62.55
CA SER A 21 31.53 -46.69 63.63
C SER A 21 30.08 -47.05 63.70
N VAL A 22 29.90 -48.32 63.72
CA VAL A 22 28.83 -49.19 64.02
C VAL A 22 28.47 -49.02 65.49
N SER A 23 27.16 -49.06 65.85
CA SER A 23 26.64 -49.67 67.04
C SER A 23 25.19 -50.05 66.88
N LEU A 24 24.99 -51.32 66.88
CA LEU A 24 23.77 -52.09 67.17
C LEU A 24 23.23 -51.75 68.51
N LEU A 25 21.90 -51.76 68.65
CA LEU A 25 21.23 -52.46 69.77
C LEU A 25 19.72 -52.59 69.47
N SER A 26 19.31 -53.80 69.48
CA SER A 26 17.99 -54.39 69.43
C SER A 26 17.16 -54.07 70.72
N ALA A 27 15.86 -53.90 70.55
CA ALA A 27 14.89 -54.25 71.56
C ALA A 27 13.55 -54.60 70.91
N CYS A 28 13.13 -55.81 71.08
CA CYS A 28 11.79 -56.36 70.90
C CYS A 28 10.80 -55.73 71.85
N GLY A 29 9.54 -55.60 71.42
CA GLY A 29 8.40 -55.29 72.31
C GLY A 29 7.10 -55.32 71.50
N ASP A 30 6.47 -56.30 71.56
CA ASP A 30 5.18 -57.00 71.59
C ASP A 30 3.91 -56.25 71.19
N SER A 31 3.11 -56.96 70.44
CA SER A 31 1.72 -56.94 70.02
C SER A 31 0.77 -55.91 70.63
N ASN A 32 0.07 -55.17 69.76
CA ASN A 32 -1.38 -55.08 69.89
C ASN A 32 -2.04 -54.80 68.52
N LYS A 33 -2.86 -55.69 68.03
CA LYS A 33 -3.75 -55.57 66.92
C LYS A 33 -4.83 -54.55 67.28
N THR A 34 -4.82 -53.42 66.57
CA THR A 34 -6.03 -52.60 66.44
C THR A 34 -6.31 -52.46 64.95
N ALA A 35 -7.42 -53.04 64.56
CA ALA A 35 -7.95 -52.88 63.20
C ALA A 35 -8.22 -51.38 62.92
N SER A 36 -7.42 -50.76 62.12
CA SER A 36 -7.75 -49.48 61.56
C SER A 36 -8.53 -49.74 60.28
N GLN A 37 -9.76 -49.27 60.29
CA GLN A 37 -10.61 -49.15 59.11
C GLN A 37 -9.84 -48.41 58.01
N ASP A 38 -9.76 -49.02 56.85
CA ASP A 38 -9.45 -48.33 55.61
C ASP A 38 -10.55 -47.30 55.31
N GLU A 39 -10.35 -46.06 55.73
CA GLU A 39 -11.02 -44.95 55.09
C GLU A 39 -10.48 -44.86 53.65
N PRO A 40 -11.33 -44.76 52.60
CA PRO A 40 -10.87 -44.52 51.25
C PRO A 40 -10.23 -43.15 51.27
N SER A 41 -8.90 -43.12 51.13
CA SER A 41 -8.16 -41.92 50.84
C SER A 41 -8.74 -41.30 49.53
N GLU A 42 -9.59 -40.27 49.64
CA GLU A 42 -9.95 -39.42 48.58
C GLU A 42 -8.64 -38.88 47.98
N LYS A 43 -8.23 -39.43 46.84
CA LYS A 43 -7.20 -38.85 46.02
C LYS A 43 -7.62 -37.43 45.74
N LEU A 44 -7.01 -36.45 46.40
CA LEU A 44 -7.11 -35.05 46.04
C LEU A 44 -6.72 -34.94 44.57
N VAL A 45 -7.72 -34.85 43.71
CA VAL A 45 -7.54 -34.61 42.29
C VAL A 45 -7.14 -33.14 42.20
N ILE A 46 -5.85 -32.89 42.09
CA ILE A 46 -5.32 -31.53 41.87
C ILE A 46 -5.74 -31.11 40.46
N SER A 47 -6.79 -30.31 40.37
CA SER A 47 -7.23 -29.71 39.10
C SER A 47 -6.32 -28.55 38.73
N VAL A 48 -6.03 -28.42 37.45
CA VAL A 48 -5.25 -27.31 36.91
C VAL A 48 -6.21 -26.16 36.57
N PRO A 49 -6.00 -24.95 37.11
CA PRO A 49 -6.84 -23.81 36.77
C PRO A 49 -6.60 -23.40 35.32
N VAL A 50 -7.68 -23.24 34.54
CA VAL A 50 -7.65 -22.89 33.13
C VAL A 50 -8.69 -21.84 32.79
N GLU A 51 -8.36 -21.02 31.81
CA GLU A 51 -9.34 -20.15 31.14
C GLU A 51 -9.74 -20.80 29.82
N ILE A 52 -11.00 -20.69 29.46
CA ILE A 52 -11.55 -21.26 28.24
C ILE A 52 -12.15 -20.21 27.35
N THR A 53 -12.26 -20.55 26.07
CA THR A 53 -13.03 -19.79 25.09
C THR A 53 -13.99 -20.69 24.33
N LEU A 54 -15.06 -20.12 23.83
CA LEU A 54 -15.95 -20.76 22.87
C LEU A 54 -15.53 -20.39 21.46
N LEU A 55 -15.72 -21.29 20.52
CA LEU A 55 -15.55 -21.00 19.11
C LEU A 55 -16.64 -20.03 18.65
N SER A 56 -16.30 -19.16 17.72
CA SER A 56 -17.24 -18.24 17.07
C SER A 56 -17.32 -18.53 15.58
N LYS A 57 -18.39 -18.08 14.93
CA LYS A 57 -18.51 -18.11 13.47
C LYS A 57 -18.37 -16.71 12.92
N GLY A 58 -17.56 -16.55 11.89
CA GLY A 58 -17.32 -15.26 11.27
C GLY A 58 -16.59 -15.39 9.95
N ASP A 59 -16.42 -14.25 9.28
CA ASP A 59 -15.63 -14.17 8.06
C ASP A 59 -14.15 -13.99 8.43
N ILE A 60 -13.28 -14.70 7.73
CA ILE A 60 -11.82 -14.57 7.90
C ILE A 60 -11.16 -14.44 6.54
N SER A 61 -10.21 -13.53 6.44
CA SER A 61 -9.54 -13.20 5.19
C SER A 61 -8.05 -13.48 5.24
N SER A 62 -7.53 -13.99 4.13
CA SER A 62 -6.09 -14.03 3.86
C SER A 62 -5.67 -12.71 3.24
N ASN A 63 -4.85 -11.95 3.94
CA ASN A 63 -4.39 -10.64 3.49
C ASN A 63 -2.87 -10.64 3.29
N TYR A 64 -2.42 -9.93 2.26
CA TYR A 64 -1.01 -9.59 2.08
C TYR A 64 -0.79 -8.12 2.45
N THR A 65 0.07 -7.87 3.42
CA THR A 65 0.38 -6.52 3.89
C THR A 65 1.67 -6.02 3.24
N THR A 66 1.63 -4.81 2.68
CA THR A 66 2.77 -4.13 2.06
C THR A 66 2.60 -2.61 2.19
N THR A 67 3.53 -1.84 1.63
CA THR A 67 3.45 -0.37 1.63
C THR A 67 3.24 0.14 0.21
N ALA A 68 2.37 1.13 0.03
CA ALA A 68 2.17 1.87 -1.20
C ALA A 68 2.68 3.30 -1.07
N VAL A 69 3.11 3.85 -2.21
CA VAL A 69 3.26 5.29 -2.40
C VAL A 69 2.08 5.78 -3.22
N LEU A 70 1.43 6.86 -2.76
CA LEU A 70 0.34 7.48 -3.49
C LEU A 70 0.89 8.41 -4.56
N GLU A 71 0.55 8.13 -5.82
CA GLU A 71 0.92 8.95 -6.98
C GLU A 71 -0.34 9.60 -7.58
N PRO A 72 -0.24 10.78 -8.21
CA PRO A 72 -1.38 11.38 -8.89
C PRO A 72 -1.75 10.51 -10.10
N LYS A 73 -3.03 10.42 -10.41
CA LYS A 73 -3.49 9.75 -11.64
C LYS A 73 -3.01 10.48 -12.89
N GLU A 74 -3.03 11.81 -12.84
CA GLU A 74 -2.56 12.70 -13.90
C GLU A 74 -1.70 13.79 -13.30
N GLU A 75 -0.56 14.04 -13.91
CA GLU A 75 0.31 15.16 -13.60
C GLU A 75 0.84 15.78 -14.88
N ALA A 76 1.19 17.05 -14.83
CA ALA A 76 1.76 17.75 -15.97
C ALA A 76 2.84 18.73 -15.53
N PHE A 77 3.99 18.64 -16.19
CA PHE A 77 5.03 19.65 -16.11
C PHE A 77 4.85 20.65 -17.24
N VAL A 78 4.48 21.88 -16.89
CA VAL A 78 4.30 22.97 -17.84
C VAL A 78 5.67 23.57 -18.15
N VAL A 79 6.06 23.50 -19.41
CA VAL A 79 7.30 24.06 -19.91
C VAL A 79 6.99 25.17 -20.92
N PRO A 80 7.83 26.20 -21.07
CA PRO A 80 7.60 27.27 -22.03
C PRO A 80 7.77 26.75 -23.48
N ARG A 81 6.88 27.19 -24.37
CA ARG A 81 6.99 26.94 -25.80
C ARG A 81 7.44 28.17 -26.54
N ALA A 82 7.24 29.36 -25.95
CA ALA A 82 7.71 30.63 -26.44
C ALA A 82 8.86 31.16 -25.56
N SER A 83 9.74 31.96 -26.12
CA SER A 83 10.89 32.55 -25.42
C SER A 83 10.65 34.05 -25.18
N GLY A 84 10.92 34.51 -23.95
CA GLY A 84 10.76 35.92 -23.58
C GLY A 84 10.75 36.14 -22.08
N ILE A 85 10.56 37.38 -21.64
CA ILE A 85 10.47 37.74 -20.25
C ILE A 85 9.05 37.37 -19.73
N ILE A 86 8.96 36.76 -18.58
CA ILE A 86 7.68 36.51 -17.90
C ILE A 86 7.17 37.86 -17.38
N GLU A 87 6.08 38.34 -17.94
CA GLU A 87 5.48 39.61 -17.58
C GLU A 87 4.55 39.50 -16.38
N ASN A 88 3.68 38.48 -16.40
CA ASN A 88 2.69 38.24 -15.36
C ASN A 88 2.59 36.77 -15.01
N ILE A 89 2.28 36.46 -13.73
CA ILE A 89 1.92 35.15 -13.22
C ILE A 89 0.59 35.33 -12.47
N TYR A 90 -0.37 34.45 -12.74
CA TYR A 90 -1.75 34.57 -12.26
C TYR A 90 -2.10 33.53 -11.20
N VAL A 91 -1.17 32.63 -10.87
CA VAL A 91 -1.40 31.49 -9.95
C VAL A 91 -0.22 31.31 -9.00
N GLU A 92 -0.50 30.78 -7.84
CA GLU A 92 0.48 30.42 -6.81
C GLU A 92 0.45 28.93 -6.47
N GLU A 93 1.45 28.46 -5.73
CA GLU A 93 1.48 27.09 -5.22
C GLU A 93 0.29 26.85 -4.29
N GLY A 94 -0.41 25.71 -4.49
CA GLY A 94 -1.61 25.35 -3.77
C GLY A 94 -2.92 25.77 -4.46
N ASP A 95 -2.87 26.64 -5.48
CA ASP A 95 -4.07 27.03 -6.23
C ASP A 95 -4.60 25.87 -7.07
N TYR A 96 -5.93 25.77 -7.13
CA TYR A 96 -6.61 24.88 -8.08
C TYR A 96 -6.79 25.59 -9.42
N VAL A 97 -6.43 24.93 -10.51
CA VAL A 97 -6.56 25.45 -11.87
C VAL A 97 -7.37 24.49 -12.75
N GLU A 98 -8.11 25.07 -13.68
CA GLU A 98 -8.82 24.32 -14.70
C GLU A 98 -7.99 24.18 -15.98
N LYS A 99 -8.21 23.09 -16.71
CA LYS A 99 -7.58 22.90 -18.02
C LYS A 99 -7.88 24.07 -18.95
N GLY A 100 -6.83 24.68 -19.51
CA GLY A 100 -6.91 25.88 -20.38
C GLY A 100 -6.86 27.20 -19.63
N GLN A 101 -6.88 27.20 -18.29
CA GLN A 101 -6.71 28.42 -17.49
C GLN A 101 -5.32 29.01 -17.70
N VAL A 102 -5.25 30.34 -17.81
CA VAL A 102 -3.99 31.07 -17.97
C VAL A 102 -3.22 31.05 -16.65
N LEU A 103 -1.96 30.61 -16.71
CA LEU A 103 -1.05 30.52 -15.58
C LEU A 103 -0.06 31.68 -15.55
N ALA A 104 0.48 32.03 -16.72
CA ALA A 104 1.46 33.10 -16.88
C ALA A 104 1.41 33.70 -18.29
N GLN A 105 1.93 34.88 -18.42
CA GLN A 105 2.06 35.62 -19.69
C GLN A 105 3.54 35.96 -19.92
N ILE A 106 4.06 35.54 -21.04
CA ILE A 106 5.35 36.01 -21.61
C ILE A 106 5.09 37.31 -22.35
N GLU A 107 6.02 38.26 -22.34
CA GLU A 107 5.91 39.56 -23.03
C GLU A 107 5.44 39.38 -24.50
N PRO A 108 4.19 39.80 -24.86
CA PRO A 108 3.59 39.44 -26.13
C PRO A 108 3.95 40.39 -27.24
N ARG A 109 4.57 41.56 -26.94
CA ARG A 109 4.79 42.63 -27.87
C ARG A 109 5.52 42.21 -29.16
N ARG A 110 6.60 41.44 -29.01
CA ARG A 110 7.36 40.93 -30.16
C ARG A 110 6.52 40.02 -31.03
N TYR A 111 5.71 39.19 -30.45
CA TYR A 111 4.83 38.24 -31.12
C TYR A 111 3.70 38.96 -31.87
N HIS A 112 3.11 40.00 -31.29
CA HIS A 112 2.13 40.86 -31.95
C HIS A 112 2.73 41.52 -33.19
N LEU A 113 3.93 42.10 -33.11
CA LEU A 113 4.59 42.73 -34.24
C LEU A 113 4.93 41.74 -35.37
N ASN A 114 5.32 40.53 -35.04
CA ASN A 114 5.55 39.46 -36.00
C ASN A 114 4.25 39.03 -36.69
N LEU A 115 3.16 38.88 -35.94
CA LEU A 115 1.83 38.58 -36.45
C LEU A 115 1.35 39.66 -37.42
N ASP A 116 1.46 40.93 -37.03
CA ASP A 116 1.05 42.07 -37.89
C ASP A 116 1.85 42.11 -39.20
N ARG A 117 3.16 41.84 -39.16
CA ARG A 117 4.00 41.74 -40.35
C ARG A 117 3.55 40.60 -41.26
N ALA A 118 3.39 39.36 -40.70
CA ALA A 118 2.96 38.20 -41.49
C ALA A 118 1.58 38.42 -42.13
N LYS A 119 0.67 39.09 -41.41
CA LYS A 119 -0.65 39.45 -41.91
C LYS A 119 -0.57 40.46 -43.08
N ALA A 120 0.29 41.48 -42.96
CA ALA A 120 0.49 42.47 -44.02
C ALA A 120 1.09 41.82 -45.28
N ASP A 121 2.07 40.91 -45.11
CA ASP A 121 2.70 40.17 -46.20
C ASP A 121 1.67 39.31 -46.95
N LEU A 122 0.83 38.52 -46.19
CA LEU A 122 -0.24 37.72 -46.80
C LEU A 122 -1.22 38.60 -47.62
N VAL A 123 -1.69 39.72 -47.05
CA VAL A 123 -2.61 40.64 -47.72
C VAL A 123 -1.98 41.20 -49.00
N GLY A 124 -0.66 41.45 -49.01
CA GLY A 124 0.08 41.89 -50.21
C GLY A 124 0.02 40.83 -51.30
N VAL A 125 0.43 39.61 -51.02
CA VAL A 125 0.44 38.48 -51.97
C VAL A 125 -0.98 38.11 -52.41
N GLU A 126 -1.97 38.14 -51.54
CA GLU A 126 -3.38 37.87 -51.85
C GLU A 126 -3.91 38.86 -52.92
N LYS A 127 -3.64 40.17 -52.74
CA LYS A 127 -4.03 41.19 -53.71
C LYS A 127 -3.34 40.98 -55.01
N GLU A 128 -2.08 40.59 -55.06
CA GLU A 128 -1.33 40.30 -56.26
C GLU A 128 -1.88 39.08 -56.99
N LEU A 129 -2.13 37.99 -56.28
CA LEU A 129 -2.76 36.77 -56.81
C LEU A 129 -4.15 37.06 -57.37
N ALA A 130 -4.95 37.86 -56.65
CA ALA A 130 -6.26 38.30 -57.19
C ALA A 130 -6.19 39.06 -58.48
N LYS A 131 -5.14 39.92 -58.73
CA LYS A 131 -4.91 40.60 -59.99
C LYS A 131 -4.49 39.60 -61.06
N ILE A 132 -3.50 38.73 -60.76
CA ILE A 132 -3.02 37.71 -61.70
C ILE A 132 -4.14 36.76 -62.11
N ASN A 133 -4.97 36.29 -61.15
CA ASN A 133 -6.10 35.41 -61.44
C ASN A 133 -7.09 35.99 -62.45
N LYS A 134 -7.34 37.31 -62.40
CA LYS A 134 -8.20 38.02 -63.45
C LYS A 134 -7.62 37.94 -64.84
N VAL A 135 -6.31 38.16 -65.00
CA VAL A 135 -5.66 38.12 -66.29
C VAL A 135 -5.31 36.74 -66.80
N TYR A 136 -5.10 35.78 -65.83
CA TYR A 136 -4.92 34.39 -66.15
C TYR A 136 -6.18 33.75 -66.75
N ASN A 137 -7.36 34.07 -66.22
CA ASN A 137 -8.63 33.67 -66.83
C ASN A 137 -8.86 34.19 -68.23
N GLN A 138 -8.15 35.26 -68.59
CA GLN A 138 -8.13 35.82 -69.94
C GLN A 138 -7.01 35.23 -70.85
N LYS A 139 -6.21 34.27 -70.33
CA LYS A 139 -5.05 33.63 -70.97
C LYS A 139 -3.94 34.63 -71.35
N LEU A 140 -3.77 35.68 -70.54
CA LEU A 140 -2.77 36.75 -70.81
C LEU A 140 -1.48 36.56 -69.98
N VAL A 141 -1.41 35.55 -69.12
CA VAL A 141 -0.22 35.15 -68.36
C VAL A 141 -0.02 33.62 -68.40
N SER A 142 1.22 33.19 -68.24
CA SER A 142 1.55 31.73 -68.22
C SER A 142 1.09 31.03 -67.01
N ASP A 143 0.84 29.70 -67.11
CA ASP A 143 0.52 28.79 -65.94
C ASP A 143 1.63 28.86 -64.90
N ASP A 144 2.91 28.89 -65.34
CA ASP A 144 4.07 28.99 -64.42
C ASP A 144 4.02 30.24 -63.51
N THR A 145 3.56 31.37 -64.04
CA THR A 145 3.45 32.65 -63.33
C THR A 145 2.33 32.54 -62.27
N TYR A 146 1.19 31.98 -62.66
CA TYR A 146 0.07 31.75 -61.74
C TYR A 146 0.45 30.75 -60.61
N ASP A 147 1.08 29.64 -61.01
CA ASP A 147 1.47 28.60 -60.06
C ASP A 147 2.51 29.11 -59.06
N LYS A 148 3.50 29.85 -59.45
CA LYS A 148 4.49 30.50 -58.59
C LYS A 148 3.84 31.43 -57.56
N LEU A 149 2.91 32.29 -58.02
CA LEU A 149 2.25 33.24 -57.13
C LEU A 149 1.25 32.54 -56.19
N SER A 150 0.59 31.49 -56.69
CA SER A 150 -0.26 30.62 -55.83
C SER A 150 0.55 29.93 -54.74
N ALA A 151 1.73 29.38 -55.07
CA ALA A 151 2.64 28.79 -54.09
C ALA A 151 3.14 29.82 -53.06
N GLN A 152 3.42 31.05 -53.49
CA GLN A 152 3.82 32.16 -52.63
C GLN A 152 2.69 32.55 -51.66
N PHE A 153 1.44 32.57 -52.14
CA PHE A 153 0.26 32.82 -51.30
C PHE A 153 0.11 31.75 -50.21
N GLU A 154 0.21 30.46 -50.55
CA GLU A 154 0.14 29.38 -49.56
C GLU A 154 1.31 29.46 -48.55
N SER A 155 2.50 29.83 -48.97
CA SER A 155 3.65 30.06 -48.08
C SER A 155 3.42 31.24 -47.12
N ALA A 156 2.89 32.38 -47.62
CA ALA A 156 2.55 33.50 -46.74
C ALA A 156 1.45 33.18 -45.73
N LYS A 157 0.46 32.39 -46.17
CA LYS A 157 -0.61 31.90 -45.30
C LYS A 157 -0.07 30.96 -44.15
N ALA A 158 0.85 30.07 -44.50
CA ALA A 158 1.52 29.23 -43.51
C ALA A 158 2.36 30.07 -42.54
N THR A 159 3.05 31.10 -43.02
CA THR A 159 3.83 32.05 -42.20
C THR A 159 2.93 32.80 -41.21
N LEU A 160 1.75 33.25 -41.64
CA LEU A 160 0.76 33.86 -40.74
C LEU A 160 0.32 32.90 -39.65
N SER A 161 -0.02 31.66 -40.04
CA SER A 161 -0.46 30.63 -39.06
C SER A 161 0.61 30.32 -38.00
N LEU A 162 1.89 30.32 -38.38
CA LEU A 162 3.00 30.19 -37.43
C LEU A 162 3.08 31.38 -36.47
N ALA A 163 2.94 32.64 -37.01
CA ALA A 163 2.97 33.81 -36.13
C ALA A 163 1.77 33.87 -35.16
N GLU A 164 0.60 33.38 -35.58
CA GLU A 164 -0.58 33.23 -34.72
C GLU A 164 -0.32 32.19 -33.60
N LEU A 165 0.30 31.04 -33.95
CA LEU A 165 0.68 30.01 -33.00
C LEU A 165 1.69 30.54 -31.98
N ASP A 166 2.74 31.22 -32.44
CA ASP A 166 3.78 31.80 -31.58
C ASP A 166 3.20 32.78 -30.55
N LEU A 167 2.27 33.65 -31.00
CA LEU A 167 1.56 34.57 -30.11
C LEU A 167 0.70 33.83 -29.10
N LYS A 168 0.00 32.77 -29.49
CA LYS A 168 -0.80 31.93 -28.61
C LYS A 168 0.07 31.24 -27.56
N GLU A 169 1.25 30.76 -27.94
CA GLU A 169 2.19 30.07 -27.05
C GLU A 169 2.91 31.03 -26.10
N ALA A 170 2.88 32.34 -26.30
CA ALA A 170 3.31 33.34 -25.34
C ALA A 170 2.38 33.39 -24.08
N THR A 171 1.16 32.86 -24.20
CA THR A 171 0.23 32.66 -23.05
C THR A 171 0.35 31.24 -22.56
N ILE A 172 0.86 31.08 -21.34
CA ILE A 172 1.07 29.78 -20.73
C ILE A 172 -0.24 29.34 -20.06
N VAL A 173 -0.76 28.17 -20.44
CA VAL A 173 -2.04 27.63 -19.95
C VAL A 173 -1.87 26.26 -19.33
N ALA A 174 -2.78 25.91 -18.41
CA ALA A 174 -2.83 24.60 -17.76
C ALA A 174 -3.24 23.50 -18.76
N PRO A 175 -2.44 22.44 -18.96
CA PRO A 175 -2.79 21.33 -19.85
C PRO A 175 -3.81 20.37 -19.24
N ILE A 176 -3.89 20.30 -17.91
CA ILE A 176 -4.83 19.49 -17.12
C ILE A 176 -5.44 20.34 -16.02
N SER A 177 -6.58 19.89 -15.46
CA SER A 177 -7.13 20.47 -14.24
C SER A 177 -6.49 19.82 -13.00
N GLY A 178 -6.12 20.62 -11.99
CA GLY A 178 -5.46 20.13 -10.80
C GLY A 178 -4.92 21.25 -9.92
N TYR A 179 -4.11 20.90 -8.95
CA TYR A 179 -3.46 21.85 -8.04
C TYR A 179 -2.03 22.15 -8.50
N ILE A 180 -1.61 23.40 -8.37
CA ILE A 180 -0.22 23.80 -8.59
C ILE A 180 0.63 23.23 -7.46
N ALA A 181 1.42 22.20 -7.73
CA ALA A 181 2.32 21.58 -6.77
C ALA A 181 3.63 22.35 -6.62
N GLU A 182 4.14 22.93 -7.74
CA GLU A 182 5.36 23.70 -7.76
C GLU A 182 5.24 24.86 -8.77
N ARG A 183 5.77 26.03 -8.41
CA ARG A 183 5.90 27.20 -9.26
C ARG A 183 7.36 27.67 -9.32
N ASN A 184 8.05 27.31 -10.38
CA ASN A 184 9.44 27.74 -10.63
C ASN A 184 9.51 29.06 -11.45
N ALA A 185 8.41 29.44 -12.10
CA ALA A 185 8.29 30.68 -12.84
C ALA A 185 8.38 31.90 -11.91
N LYS A 186 9.11 32.94 -12.34
CA LYS A 186 9.22 34.23 -11.63
C LYS A 186 9.05 35.38 -12.62
N VAL A 187 8.25 36.38 -12.24
CA VAL A 187 8.10 37.61 -13.02
C VAL A 187 9.45 38.28 -13.21
N GLY A 188 9.71 38.76 -14.43
CA GLY A 188 10.98 39.37 -14.81
C GLY A 188 12.07 38.41 -15.29
N ASN A 189 11.90 37.09 -15.09
CA ASN A 189 12.85 36.11 -15.59
C ASN A 189 12.68 35.90 -17.09
N LEU A 190 13.82 35.77 -17.80
CA LEU A 190 13.85 35.28 -19.16
C LEU A 190 13.58 33.79 -19.18
N THR A 191 12.65 33.37 -20.02
CA THR A 191 12.42 31.96 -20.32
C THR A 191 12.75 31.65 -21.76
N GLU A 192 13.22 30.44 -22.02
CA GLU A 192 13.68 30.00 -23.35
C GLU A 192 13.04 28.63 -23.67
N SER A 193 12.37 28.55 -24.81
CA SER A 193 11.63 27.34 -25.23
C SER A 193 12.51 26.09 -25.39
N PHE A 194 13.80 26.24 -25.68
CA PHE A 194 14.74 25.13 -25.85
C PHE A 194 15.30 24.57 -24.53
N GLN A 195 15.30 25.34 -23.43
CA GLN A 195 15.84 24.89 -22.14
C GLN A 195 14.91 23.90 -21.41
N ARG A 196 13.65 23.80 -21.80
CA ARG A 196 12.63 22.93 -21.19
C ARG A 196 12.55 23.09 -19.66
N ALA A 197 12.86 24.26 -19.13
CA ALA A 197 12.74 24.55 -17.71
C ALA A 197 11.28 24.40 -17.27
N ARG A 198 11.05 23.64 -16.21
CA ARG A 198 9.70 23.45 -15.66
C ARG A 198 9.24 24.75 -15.04
N MET A 199 8.17 25.35 -15.56
CA MET A 199 7.55 26.57 -15.01
C MET A 199 6.58 26.24 -13.89
N PHE A 200 5.71 25.25 -14.10
CA PHE A 200 4.72 24.79 -13.16
C PHE A 200 4.67 23.28 -13.16
N HIS A 201 4.34 22.70 -11.99
CA HIS A 201 3.95 21.30 -11.84
C HIS A 201 2.50 21.27 -11.39
N ILE A 202 1.63 20.62 -12.16
CA ILE A 202 0.20 20.49 -11.87
C ILE A 202 -0.11 19.04 -11.58
N VAL A 203 -0.80 18.78 -10.47
CA VAL A 203 -1.16 17.43 -10.03
C VAL A 203 -2.67 17.34 -9.84
N GLN A 204 -3.27 16.29 -10.37
CA GLN A 204 -4.65 15.95 -10.09
C GLN A 204 -4.73 15.20 -8.75
N GLN A 205 -5.63 15.60 -7.84
CA GLN A 205 -5.79 14.96 -6.53
C GLN A 205 -7.12 14.22 -6.36
N LYS A 206 -8.04 14.31 -7.30
CA LYS A 206 -9.38 13.72 -7.19
C LYS A 206 -9.35 12.19 -7.11
N GLU A 207 -8.40 11.58 -7.77
CA GLU A 207 -8.15 10.14 -7.79
C GLU A 207 -6.64 9.90 -7.79
N LEU A 208 -6.17 9.06 -6.89
CA LEU A 208 -4.76 8.72 -6.78
C LEU A 208 -4.52 7.25 -7.14
N TYR A 209 -3.31 6.94 -7.50
CA TYR A 209 -2.82 5.59 -7.64
C TYR A 209 -1.94 5.21 -6.46
N GLY A 210 -2.27 4.10 -5.81
CA GLY A 210 -1.38 3.45 -4.85
C GLY A 210 -0.44 2.49 -5.59
N ILE A 211 0.85 2.77 -5.57
CA ILE A 211 1.84 1.91 -6.23
C ILE A 211 2.41 0.95 -5.21
N VAL A 212 2.26 -0.34 -5.48
CA VAL A 212 2.83 -1.43 -4.68
C VAL A 212 3.68 -2.34 -5.54
N TYR A 213 4.71 -2.93 -4.93
CA TYR A 213 5.57 -3.92 -5.54
C TYR A 213 5.43 -5.22 -4.78
N LEU A 214 5.01 -6.29 -5.47
CA LEU A 214 4.75 -7.60 -4.89
C LEU A 214 5.76 -8.63 -5.41
N PRO A 215 6.23 -9.57 -4.56
CA PRO A 215 7.08 -10.67 -5.01
C PRO A 215 6.39 -11.54 -6.06
N GLU A 216 7.17 -12.09 -7.00
CA GLU A 216 6.67 -12.95 -8.09
C GLU A 216 5.77 -14.10 -7.59
N LYS A 217 6.08 -14.70 -6.44
CA LYS A 217 5.30 -15.80 -5.86
C LYS A 217 3.83 -15.44 -5.55
N GLU A 218 3.52 -14.15 -5.44
CA GLU A 218 2.16 -13.67 -5.16
C GLU A 218 1.35 -13.41 -6.45
N LEU A 219 1.97 -13.54 -7.64
CA LEU A 219 1.34 -13.19 -8.91
C LEU A 219 0.02 -13.93 -9.18
N SER A 220 -0.05 -15.22 -8.79
CA SER A 220 -1.25 -16.05 -9.00
C SER A 220 -2.43 -15.66 -8.11
N LYS A 221 -2.20 -14.85 -7.06
CA LYS A 221 -3.21 -14.44 -6.07
C LYS A 221 -3.75 -13.03 -6.32
N VAL A 222 -3.18 -12.31 -7.31
CA VAL A 222 -3.55 -10.92 -7.59
C VAL A 222 -4.32 -10.83 -8.90
N PHE A 223 -5.48 -10.19 -8.87
CA PHE A 223 -6.32 -10.01 -10.03
C PHE A 223 -6.95 -8.62 -10.10
N LYS A 224 -7.38 -8.23 -11.29
CA LYS A 224 -8.00 -6.92 -11.52
C LYS A 224 -9.30 -6.79 -10.72
N ASN A 225 -9.58 -5.58 -10.19
CA ASN A 225 -10.69 -5.22 -9.31
C ASN A 225 -10.68 -5.92 -7.93
N GLN A 226 -9.59 -6.59 -7.56
CA GLN A 226 -9.41 -7.13 -6.23
C GLN A 226 -9.42 -5.99 -5.21
N GLN A 227 -10.10 -6.20 -4.09
CA GLN A 227 -10.20 -5.21 -3.02
C GLN A 227 -8.89 -5.12 -2.23
N ALA A 228 -8.51 -3.90 -1.90
CA ALA A 228 -7.44 -3.58 -0.98
C ALA A 228 -7.92 -2.55 0.04
N THR A 229 -7.36 -2.58 1.23
CA THR A 229 -7.56 -1.56 2.26
C THR A 229 -6.26 -0.82 2.48
N LEU A 230 -6.30 0.50 2.39
CA LEU A 230 -5.18 1.37 2.71
C LEU A 230 -5.36 1.91 4.12
N LEU A 231 -4.33 1.78 4.94
CA LEU A 231 -4.23 2.40 6.26
C LEU A 231 -3.25 3.56 6.18
N LEU A 232 -3.72 4.77 6.47
CA LEU A 232 -2.92 5.99 6.41
C LEU A 232 -2.63 6.50 7.83
N THR A 233 -1.45 6.21 8.31
CA THR A 233 -0.99 6.66 9.64
C THR A 233 -0.94 8.20 9.74
N ALA A 234 -0.67 8.88 8.62
CA ALA A 234 -0.66 10.34 8.56
C ALA A 234 -2.06 10.99 8.74
N LEU A 235 -3.13 10.20 8.70
CA LEU A 235 -4.53 10.63 8.85
C LEU A 235 -5.23 9.82 9.97
N ASP A 236 -4.61 9.74 11.14
CA ASP A 236 -5.14 9.07 12.33
C ASP A 236 -5.64 7.64 12.02
N ASP A 237 -4.81 6.87 11.33
CA ASP A 237 -5.10 5.48 10.93
C ASP A 237 -6.40 5.31 10.12
N THR A 238 -6.72 6.33 9.33
CA THR A 238 -7.89 6.29 8.45
C THR A 238 -7.76 5.15 7.45
N ARG A 239 -8.83 4.34 7.33
CA ARG A 239 -8.91 3.21 6.39
C ARG A 239 -9.67 3.63 5.13
N ILE A 240 -9.05 3.41 3.97
CA ILE A 240 -9.61 3.74 2.66
C ILE A 240 -9.68 2.49 1.80
N LYS A 241 -10.83 2.25 1.18
CA LYS A 241 -10.99 1.16 0.21
C LYS A 241 -10.34 1.54 -1.10
N ALA A 242 -9.57 0.61 -1.65
CA ALA A 242 -8.94 0.72 -2.96
C ALA A 242 -9.13 -0.59 -3.75
N TYR A 243 -8.84 -0.55 -5.03
CA TYR A 243 -9.02 -1.68 -5.93
C TYR A 243 -7.84 -1.82 -6.87
N VAL A 244 -7.44 -3.05 -7.16
CA VAL A 244 -6.41 -3.33 -8.17
C VAL A 244 -6.90 -2.86 -9.54
N GLU A 245 -6.27 -1.83 -10.07
CA GLU A 245 -6.57 -1.25 -11.38
C GLU A 245 -5.79 -1.97 -12.47
N ARG A 246 -4.47 -2.14 -12.25
CA ARG A 246 -3.55 -2.75 -13.22
C ARG A 246 -2.48 -3.57 -12.53
N ILE A 247 -2.07 -4.64 -13.18
CA ILE A 247 -0.94 -5.48 -12.80
C ILE A 247 0.07 -5.38 -13.94
N SER A 248 1.33 -5.11 -13.61
CA SER A 248 2.41 -5.06 -14.61
C SER A 248 2.56 -6.43 -15.29
N PRO A 249 2.67 -6.49 -16.62
CA PRO A 249 2.98 -7.74 -17.32
C PRO A 249 4.47 -8.10 -17.23
N VAL A 250 5.30 -7.28 -16.59
CA VAL A 250 6.75 -7.45 -16.47
C VAL A 250 7.13 -7.57 -15.01
N ILE A 251 7.99 -8.55 -14.71
CA ILE A 251 8.67 -8.71 -13.43
C ILE A 251 10.03 -8.04 -13.52
N ASP A 252 10.39 -7.22 -12.55
CA ASP A 252 11.72 -6.66 -12.42
C ASP A 252 12.68 -7.75 -11.97
N ALA A 253 13.58 -8.15 -12.86
CA ALA A 253 14.55 -9.24 -12.62
C ALA A 253 15.57 -8.90 -11.51
N THR A 254 15.74 -7.62 -11.17
CA THR A 254 16.68 -7.18 -10.12
C THR A 254 16.09 -7.40 -8.74
N THR A 255 14.80 -7.11 -8.59
CA THR A 255 14.09 -7.16 -7.29
C THR A 255 13.22 -8.41 -7.13
N GLY A 256 12.93 -9.14 -8.22
CA GLY A 256 11.99 -10.26 -8.24
C GLY A 256 10.54 -9.84 -7.94
N THR A 257 10.19 -8.58 -8.24
CA THR A 257 8.87 -8.04 -7.94
C THR A 257 8.12 -7.58 -9.20
N PHE A 258 6.81 -7.52 -9.12
CA PHE A 258 5.97 -6.91 -10.14
C PHE A 258 5.18 -5.72 -9.56
N LYS A 259 4.96 -4.71 -10.40
CA LYS A 259 4.23 -3.51 -10.03
C LYS A 259 2.73 -3.76 -10.10
N VAL A 260 2.00 -3.41 -9.03
CA VAL A 260 0.54 -3.35 -9.00
C VAL A 260 0.12 -1.91 -8.75
N THR A 261 -0.83 -1.43 -9.54
CA THR A 261 -1.42 -0.11 -9.40
C THR A 261 -2.81 -0.25 -8.80
N LEU A 262 -3.00 0.37 -7.64
CA LEU A 262 -4.29 0.42 -6.96
C LEU A 262 -4.98 1.75 -7.29
N ARG A 263 -6.26 1.72 -7.60
CA ARG A 263 -7.09 2.91 -7.71
C ARG A 263 -7.57 3.32 -6.32
N VAL A 264 -7.25 4.54 -5.91
CA VAL A 264 -7.55 5.10 -4.59
C VAL A 264 -8.44 6.33 -4.76
N PRO A 265 -9.74 6.24 -4.45
CA PRO A 265 -10.63 7.40 -4.48
C PRO A 265 -10.23 8.44 -3.43
N ASN A 266 -10.24 9.72 -3.79
CA ASN A 266 -9.93 10.82 -2.89
C ASN A 266 -11.05 11.88 -2.93
N THR A 267 -12.27 11.48 -2.57
CA THR A 267 -13.46 12.35 -2.66
C THR A 267 -13.37 13.57 -1.75
N ASN A 268 -12.71 13.44 -0.61
CA ASN A 268 -12.58 14.51 0.40
C ASN A 268 -11.31 15.33 0.24
N ASN A 269 -10.48 15.08 -0.80
CA ASN A 269 -9.19 15.74 -1.05
C ASN A 269 -8.19 15.70 0.13
N GLN A 270 -8.35 14.74 1.03
CA GLN A 270 -7.48 14.57 2.20
C GLN A 270 -6.16 13.89 1.84
N LEU A 271 -6.19 13.02 0.84
CA LEU A 271 -4.99 12.33 0.36
C LEU A 271 -4.16 13.26 -0.52
N LYS A 272 -2.86 13.19 -0.31
CA LYS A 272 -1.90 13.94 -1.14
C LYS A 272 -0.95 12.98 -1.85
N SER A 273 -0.56 13.36 -3.05
CA SER A 273 0.52 12.68 -3.77
C SER A 273 1.80 12.66 -2.93
N GLY A 274 2.52 11.56 -2.95
CA GLY A 274 3.72 11.34 -2.13
C GLY A 274 3.45 10.76 -0.73
N MET A 275 2.20 10.64 -0.29
CA MET A 275 1.89 9.94 0.97
C MET A 275 2.18 8.45 0.87
N PHE A 276 2.61 7.87 2.01
CA PHE A 276 2.74 6.44 2.20
C PHE A 276 1.50 5.88 2.88
N ALA A 277 1.09 4.70 2.46
CA ALA A 277 0.00 3.96 3.07
C ALA A 277 0.40 2.50 3.27
N GLU A 278 0.05 1.91 4.40
CA GLU A 278 0.05 0.46 4.53
C GLU A 278 -1.11 -0.10 3.72
N VAL A 279 -0.85 -1.10 2.89
CA VAL A 279 -1.84 -1.73 2.03
C VAL A 279 -2.05 -3.15 2.47
N GLN A 280 -3.29 -3.50 2.74
CA GLN A 280 -3.75 -4.87 2.97
C GLN A 280 -4.52 -5.34 1.74
N LEU A 281 -3.87 -6.19 0.94
CA LEU A 281 -4.48 -6.81 -0.23
C LEU A 281 -5.25 -8.06 0.21
N ASN A 282 -6.55 -8.08 -0.01
CA ASN A 282 -7.37 -9.25 0.31
C ASN A 282 -7.22 -10.30 -0.80
N TYR A 283 -6.59 -11.44 -0.48
CA TYR A 283 -6.41 -12.53 -1.43
C TYR A 283 -7.64 -13.43 -1.53
N ASP A 284 -8.26 -13.72 -0.39
CA ASP A 284 -9.45 -14.57 -0.31
C ASP A 284 -10.16 -14.36 1.02
N THR A 285 -11.46 -14.66 1.05
CA THR A 285 -12.28 -14.55 2.24
C THR A 285 -13.15 -15.79 2.39
N HIS A 286 -12.94 -16.54 3.45
CA HIS A 286 -13.81 -17.64 3.84
C HIS A 286 -14.93 -17.10 4.73
N LYS A 287 -16.17 -17.26 4.26
CA LYS A 287 -17.34 -16.77 4.96
C LYS A 287 -17.86 -17.80 5.95
N ASN A 288 -18.35 -17.32 7.11
CA ASN A 288 -18.97 -18.14 8.14
C ASN A 288 -18.07 -19.30 8.60
N SER A 289 -16.75 -19.07 8.60
CA SER A 289 -15.74 -20.02 9.09
C SER A 289 -15.81 -20.16 10.61
N LEU A 290 -15.38 -21.31 11.11
CA LEU A 290 -15.22 -21.56 12.53
C LEU A 290 -13.92 -20.90 13.02
N LEU A 291 -14.03 -19.98 13.96
CA LEU A 291 -12.92 -19.15 14.43
C LEU A 291 -12.54 -19.49 15.87
N LEU A 292 -11.24 -19.53 16.11
CA LEU A 292 -10.65 -19.80 17.43
C LEU A 292 -9.59 -18.75 17.74
N ALA A 293 -9.43 -18.40 19.01
CA ALA A 293 -8.36 -17.52 19.44
C ALA A 293 -6.99 -18.18 19.20
N ARG A 294 -6.06 -17.46 18.53
CA ARG A 294 -4.71 -17.95 18.23
C ARG A 294 -3.94 -18.42 19.43
N LYS A 295 -4.16 -17.81 20.60
CA LYS A 295 -3.52 -18.17 21.87
C LYS A 295 -3.91 -19.55 22.38
N SER A 296 -4.96 -20.19 21.84
CA SER A 296 -5.37 -21.56 22.17
C SER A 296 -4.53 -22.63 21.50
N LEU A 297 -3.74 -22.26 20.48
CA LEU A 297 -3.01 -23.21 19.66
C LEU A 297 -1.74 -23.69 20.34
N ILE A 298 -1.51 -24.98 20.27
CA ILE A 298 -0.32 -25.66 20.79
C ILE A 298 0.35 -26.38 19.63
N ALA A 299 1.51 -25.87 19.19
CA ALA A 299 2.30 -26.51 18.15
C ALA A 299 3.26 -27.53 18.80
N ILE A 300 3.14 -28.79 18.41
CA ILE A 300 4.01 -29.88 18.85
C ILE A 300 4.30 -30.74 17.63
N ASP A 301 5.58 -30.94 17.31
CA ASP A 301 6.04 -31.85 16.26
C ASP A 301 5.21 -31.78 14.96
N ASP A 302 5.24 -30.65 14.24
CA ASP A 302 4.51 -30.42 12.99
C ASP A 302 2.97 -30.58 13.08
N SER A 303 2.42 -30.77 14.27
CA SER A 303 0.97 -30.86 14.49
C SER A 303 0.45 -29.69 15.33
N ILE A 304 -0.73 -29.21 14.98
CA ILE A 304 -1.42 -28.17 15.74
C ILE A 304 -2.52 -28.82 16.56
N ASN A 305 -2.45 -28.57 17.87
CA ASN A 305 -3.34 -29.17 18.84
C ASN A 305 -4.01 -28.08 19.69
N VAL A 306 -5.11 -28.43 20.30
CA VAL A 306 -5.81 -27.63 21.31
C VAL A 306 -6.19 -28.55 22.48
N PHE A 307 -6.47 -27.97 23.65
CA PHE A 307 -7.14 -28.70 24.71
C PHE A 307 -8.63 -28.37 24.73
N VAL A 308 -9.46 -29.37 24.61
CA VAL A 308 -10.92 -29.30 24.73
C VAL A 308 -11.31 -29.77 26.14
N VAL A 309 -12.13 -28.99 26.82
CA VAL A 309 -12.62 -29.31 28.15
C VAL A 309 -14.01 -29.91 28.06
N GLU A 310 -14.16 -31.13 28.54
CA GLU A 310 -15.44 -31.81 28.65
C GLU A 310 -15.53 -32.47 30.04
N ASN A 311 -16.62 -32.20 30.75
CA ASN A 311 -16.86 -32.77 32.11
C ASN A 311 -15.71 -32.54 33.11
N GLY A 312 -15.00 -31.38 33.01
CA GLY A 312 -13.89 -31.05 33.92
C GLY A 312 -12.57 -31.76 33.58
N ILE A 313 -12.46 -32.37 32.41
CA ILE A 313 -11.25 -33.03 31.90
C ILE A 313 -10.80 -32.33 30.61
N ALA A 314 -9.52 -32.00 30.54
CA ALA A 314 -8.90 -31.43 29.33
C ALA A 314 -8.34 -32.54 28.45
N SER A 315 -8.88 -32.71 27.27
CA SER A 315 -8.44 -33.66 26.25
C SER A 315 -7.69 -32.97 25.13
N LYS A 316 -6.53 -33.48 24.78
CA LYS A 316 -5.72 -32.95 23.68
C LYS A 316 -6.35 -33.40 22.35
N GLN A 317 -6.67 -32.45 21.50
CA GLN A 317 -7.27 -32.68 20.19
C GLN A 317 -6.44 -32.07 19.07
N ASN A 318 -6.16 -32.86 18.03
CA ASN A 318 -5.48 -32.41 16.83
C ASN A 318 -6.48 -31.66 15.94
N ILE A 319 -6.07 -30.50 15.40
CA ILE A 319 -6.88 -29.68 14.51
C ILE A 319 -6.11 -29.31 13.25
N SER A 320 -6.86 -29.05 12.18
CA SER A 320 -6.31 -28.40 10.97
C SER A 320 -6.77 -26.95 10.94
N ILE A 321 -5.83 -26.06 10.76
CA ILE A 321 -6.09 -24.61 10.70
C ILE A 321 -6.02 -24.11 9.25
N GLY A 322 -6.80 -23.07 8.96
CA GLY A 322 -6.79 -22.34 7.70
C GLY A 322 -6.17 -20.96 7.80
N TYR A 323 -6.94 -19.94 7.40
CA TYR A 323 -6.48 -18.57 7.44
C TYR A 323 -6.28 -18.07 8.87
N GLN A 324 -5.39 -17.09 8.98
CA GLN A 324 -5.08 -16.42 10.25
C GLN A 324 -5.22 -14.91 10.04
N GLN A 325 -5.97 -14.26 10.90
CA GLN A 325 -6.20 -12.81 10.84
C GLN A 325 -6.15 -12.23 12.24
N GLY A 326 -5.09 -11.48 12.55
CA GLY A 326 -4.85 -10.94 13.89
C GLY A 326 -4.78 -12.05 14.95
N GLU A 327 -5.65 -11.97 15.95
CA GLU A 327 -5.74 -12.93 17.06
C GLU A 327 -6.67 -14.12 16.77
N LEU A 328 -7.24 -14.20 15.57
CA LEU A 328 -8.16 -15.26 15.16
C LEU A 328 -7.54 -16.20 14.15
N VAL A 329 -7.94 -17.47 14.24
CA VAL A 329 -7.51 -18.54 13.34
C VAL A 329 -8.73 -19.34 12.91
N GLU A 330 -8.80 -19.67 11.63
CA GLU A 330 -9.80 -20.58 11.10
C GLU A 330 -9.51 -22.01 11.46
N VAL A 331 -10.52 -22.71 11.94
CA VAL A 331 -10.48 -24.16 12.16
C VAL A 331 -11.18 -24.86 11.00
N ILE A 332 -10.41 -25.59 10.18
CA ILE A 332 -10.94 -26.35 9.04
C ILE A 332 -11.52 -27.68 9.49
N SER A 333 -10.84 -28.36 10.41
CA SER A 333 -11.27 -29.65 10.91
C SER A 333 -10.74 -29.93 12.31
N GLY A 334 -11.36 -30.89 13.00
CA GLY A 334 -10.98 -31.31 14.34
C GLY A 334 -11.89 -30.76 15.45
N LEU A 335 -12.72 -29.75 15.18
CA LEU A 335 -13.71 -29.22 16.12
C LEU A 335 -15.07 -29.06 15.40
N THR A 336 -16.18 -29.12 16.18
CA THR A 336 -17.55 -29.00 15.65
C THR A 336 -18.16 -27.62 15.91
N GLY A 337 -17.57 -26.84 16.83
CA GLY A 337 -17.95 -25.45 17.11
C GLY A 337 -18.66 -25.22 18.43
N ASN A 338 -18.95 -26.27 19.19
CA ASN A 338 -19.59 -26.16 20.50
C ASN A 338 -18.63 -26.44 21.68
N GLU A 339 -17.38 -26.75 21.37
CA GLU A 339 -16.38 -27.16 22.35
C GLU A 339 -15.88 -25.95 23.15
N GLN A 340 -15.55 -26.23 24.41
CA GLN A 340 -14.83 -25.33 25.30
C GLN A 340 -13.33 -25.54 25.13
N VAL A 341 -12.62 -24.56 24.59
CA VAL A 341 -11.19 -24.66 24.28
C VAL A 341 -10.36 -23.84 25.27
N VAL A 342 -9.31 -24.46 25.81
CA VAL A 342 -8.40 -23.77 26.72
C VAL A 342 -7.58 -22.74 26.06
N ILE A 343 -7.54 -21.51 26.59
CA ILE A 343 -6.75 -20.37 26.07
C ILE A 343 -5.58 -20.00 27.01
N THR A 344 -5.73 -20.26 28.32
CA THR A 344 -4.68 -20.00 29.32
C THR A 344 -4.54 -21.18 30.23
N GLY A 345 -3.31 -21.47 30.65
CA GLY A 345 -3.03 -22.61 31.53
C GLY A 345 -2.63 -23.90 30.81
N HIS A 346 -2.72 -23.95 29.48
CA HIS A 346 -2.42 -25.12 28.66
C HIS A 346 -0.97 -25.63 28.79
N GLN A 347 -0.01 -24.76 29.16
CA GLN A 347 1.40 -25.15 29.36
C GLN A 347 1.61 -26.19 30.48
N ASN A 348 0.71 -26.22 31.42
CA ASN A 348 0.76 -27.14 32.56
C ASN A 348 -0.14 -28.39 32.40
N LEU A 349 -0.86 -28.45 31.26
CA LEU A 349 -1.79 -29.54 31.02
C LEU A 349 -1.10 -30.75 30.38
N ARG A 350 -1.53 -31.92 30.79
CA ARG A 350 -1.32 -33.19 30.10
C ARG A 350 -2.64 -33.65 29.53
N ASP A 351 -2.58 -34.54 28.56
CA ASP A 351 -3.79 -35.18 28.04
C ASP A 351 -4.56 -35.87 29.15
N GLN A 352 -5.88 -35.72 29.16
CA GLN A 352 -6.80 -36.25 30.20
C GLN A 352 -6.55 -35.67 31.61
N ALA A 353 -6.02 -34.47 31.71
CA ALA A 353 -5.82 -33.81 33.02
C ALA A 353 -7.13 -33.22 33.54
N PRO A 354 -7.40 -33.38 34.85
CA PRO A 354 -8.52 -32.70 35.52
C PRO A 354 -8.25 -31.20 35.58
N VAL A 355 -9.27 -30.39 35.20
CA VAL A 355 -9.17 -28.93 35.15
C VAL A 355 -10.29 -28.25 35.91
N GLU A 356 -10.00 -27.05 36.41
CA GLU A 356 -10.97 -26.14 37.01
C GLU A 356 -11.07 -24.88 36.13
N ILE A 357 -12.25 -24.60 35.59
CA ILE A 357 -12.50 -23.41 34.74
C ILE A 357 -12.62 -22.20 35.66
N ILE A 358 -11.66 -21.29 35.58
CA ILE A 358 -11.64 -20.03 36.35
C ILE A 358 -12.29 -18.87 35.64
N SER A 359 -12.26 -18.86 34.28
CA SER A 359 -12.93 -17.85 33.47
C SER A 359 -13.30 -18.39 32.11
N THR A 360 -14.33 -17.77 31.50
CA THR A 360 -14.72 -18.03 30.12
C THR A 360 -14.60 -16.72 29.36
N GLU A 361 -13.66 -16.66 28.42
CA GLU A 361 -13.54 -15.55 27.50
C GLU A 361 -14.40 -15.85 26.26
N THR A 362 -15.33 -14.97 25.94
CA THR A 362 -16.01 -15.06 24.65
C THR A 362 -15.02 -14.56 23.59
N ALA A 363 -14.75 -15.35 22.56
CA ALA A 363 -13.95 -14.87 21.43
C ALA A 363 -14.64 -13.62 20.88
N LEU A 364 -14.10 -12.45 21.21
CA LEU A 364 -14.59 -11.17 20.71
C LEU A 364 -14.33 -11.17 19.21
N VAL A 365 -15.38 -11.40 18.44
CA VAL A 365 -15.45 -10.98 17.03
C VAL A 365 -15.58 -9.45 17.08
N ASP A 366 -14.48 -8.78 17.40
CA ASP A 366 -14.40 -7.34 17.25
C ASP A 366 -14.15 -7.02 15.77
N ILE A 367 -15.12 -7.41 14.96
CA ILE A 367 -15.27 -6.85 13.61
C ILE A 367 -16.03 -5.53 13.83
N THR A 368 -15.38 -4.57 14.46
CA THR A 368 -15.79 -3.18 14.32
C THR A 368 -15.46 -2.76 12.89
N GLU A 369 -16.34 -3.12 11.97
CA GLU A 369 -16.64 -2.24 10.86
C GLU A 369 -17.16 -0.95 11.49
N THR A 370 -16.24 -0.04 11.77
CA THR A 370 -16.63 1.35 12.01
C THR A 370 -17.31 1.79 10.72
N PRO A 371 -18.61 2.15 10.74
CA PRO A 371 -19.29 2.55 9.53
C PRO A 371 -18.56 3.77 8.98
N VAL A 372 -18.08 3.65 7.75
CA VAL A 372 -17.62 4.77 6.94
C VAL A 372 -18.76 5.77 6.91
N LYS A 373 -18.65 6.87 7.68
CA LYS A 373 -19.51 8.03 7.50
C LYS A 373 -19.29 8.53 6.09
N GLY A 374 -20.34 8.42 5.25
CA GLY A 374 -20.41 8.92 3.89
C GLY A 374 -20.28 10.42 3.77
#